data_aab7ba84da2428892c2f3e41a336c3f5
#
_entry.id   aab7ba84da2428892c2f3e41a336c3f5
#
_cell.length_a   1.000
_cell.length_b   1.000
_cell.length_c   1.000
_cell.angle_alpha   90.00
_cell.angle_beta   90.00
_cell.angle_gamma   90.00
#
_symmetry.space_group_name_H-M   'P 1'
#
loop_
_entity.id
_entity.type
_entity.pdbx_description
1 polymer ?
#
loop_
_entity_poly.entity_id
_entity_poly.type
_entity_poly.pdbx_seq_one_letter_code
_entity_poly.pdbx_strand_id
1 'polypeptide(L)'
;MGSAKAGLVINNKERLPTSIMAKAQAGGKGGQQSAKAAAKKRIVKVDAYGDAHINATFNNLIISITNKQGQVISWSSAGKMGFKGSKKNTPYAAQQASGDASKVAIDAGVKRVDVFVKGPGAGRESAIRALAQSGIEVTSIKDVTPLPHNGCRPPKKRRV
;
A
#
# COMPACT_ATOMS: atom_id res chain seq x y z
N MET A 1 36.54 -31.63 -52.63
CA MET A 1 37.28 -30.38 -52.57
C MET A 1 36.70 -29.60 -51.44
N GLY A 2 37.21 -29.63 -50.29
CA GLY A 2 38.35 -28.95 -49.70
C GLY A 2 37.79 -27.66 -49.10
N SER A 3 37.87 -27.30 -47.92
CA SER A 3 38.91 -27.26 -46.95
C SER A 3 38.35 -26.79 -45.58
N ALA A 4 38.78 -27.45 -44.57
CA ALA A 4 38.71 -27.05 -43.18
C ALA A 4 39.49 -25.74 -42.92
N LYS A 5 39.06 -24.90 -41.98
CA LYS A 5 39.98 -24.13 -41.16
C LYS A 5 39.47 -24.02 -39.73
N ALA A 6 40.26 -24.66 -38.94
CA ALA A 6 40.30 -24.62 -37.48
C ALA A 6 40.79 -23.26 -36.94
N GLY A 7 40.50 -23.02 -35.71
CA GLY A 7 41.42 -22.40 -34.77
C GLY A 7 41.15 -20.96 -34.41
N LEU A 8 40.79 -20.67 -33.22
CA LEU A 8 41.75 -20.16 -32.25
C LEU A 8 41.10 -19.94 -30.88
N VAL A 9 41.38 -20.83 -30.00
CA VAL A 9 41.20 -20.65 -28.55
C VAL A 9 42.29 -19.71 -28.08
N ILE A 10 41.95 -18.55 -27.55
CA ILE A 10 42.92 -17.73 -26.81
C ILE A 10 42.53 -17.75 -25.34
N ASN A 11 43.21 -18.63 -24.61
CA ASN A 11 43.39 -18.52 -23.18
C ASN A 11 44.22 -17.27 -22.87
N ASN A 12 43.70 -16.36 -22.10
CA ASN A 12 44.51 -15.35 -21.43
C ASN A 12 44.30 -15.43 -19.93
N LYS A 13 45.13 -16.28 -19.34
CA LYS A 13 45.44 -16.36 -17.92
C LYS A 13 46.72 -15.52 -17.75
N GLU A 14 46.77 -14.71 -16.74
CA GLU A 14 47.86 -13.88 -16.17
C GLU A 14 47.57 -12.37 -16.24
N ARG A 15 47.43 -11.68 -15.14
CA ARG A 15 48.34 -11.40 -14.04
C ARG A 15 47.65 -10.57 -12.98
N LEU A 16 47.78 -10.98 -11.75
CA LEU A 16 47.61 -10.10 -10.58
C LEU A 16 48.85 -9.22 -10.41
N PRO A 17 48.73 -8.04 -9.85
CA PRO A 17 49.73 -7.59 -8.90
C PRO A 17 49.15 -7.41 -7.50
N THR A 18 49.85 -8.03 -6.62
CA THR A 18 49.87 -7.90 -5.17
C THR A 18 50.14 -6.50 -4.67
N SER A 19 49.66 -6.31 -3.46
CA SER A 19 50.03 -5.31 -2.45
C SER A 19 49.38 -3.92 -2.53
N ILE A 20 48.55 -3.64 -1.55
CA ILE A 20 48.98 -2.81 -0.39
C ILE A 20 48.05 -3.14 0.79
N MET A 21 48.64 -3.58 1.88
CA MET A 21 48.03 -3.64 3.21
C MET A 21 47.68 -2.25 3.67
N ALA A 22 46.45 -2.06 4.15
CA ALA A 22 46.14 -1.08 5.18
C ALA A 22 45.11 -1.62 6.13
N LYS A 23 45.53 -1.90 7.29
CA LYS A 23 44.92 -2.23 8.55
C LYS A 23 43.97 -1.13 8.99
N ALA A 24 42.70 -1.47 9.21
CA ALA A 24 41.85 -0.68 10.09
C ALA A 24 40.91 -1.60 10.84
N GLN A 25 41.19 -1.73 12.12
CA GLN A 25 40.29 -2.25 13.13
C GLN A 25 39.13 -1.29 13.33
N ALA A 26 37.92 -1.78 13.41
CA ALA A 26 36.88 -1.22 14.29
C ALA A 26 35.69 -2.16 14.38
N GLY A 27 35.50 -2.75 15.54
CA GLY A 27 34.28 -2.85 16.30
C GLY A 27 33.04 -3.39 15.58
N GLY A 28 32.92 -4.71 15.46
CA GLY A 28 31.65 -5.37 15.18
C GLY A 28 30.73 -5.27 16.41
N LYS A 29 29.69 -4.45 16.37
CA LYS A 29 28.49 -4.67 17.16
C LYS A 29 27.59 -5.60 16.37
N GLY A 30 27.59 -6.86 16.76
CA GLY A 30 26.64 -7.87 16.30
C GLY A 30 25.22 -7.42 16.69
N GLY A 31 24.51 -6.82 15.77
CA GLY A 31 23.08 -6.67 15.85
C GLY A 31 22.46 -8.05 15.69
N GLN A 32 22.04 -8.65 16.80
CA GLN A 32 21.12 -9.79 16.77
C GLN A 32 19.86 -9.32 16.02
N GLN A 33 19.76 -9.68 14.76
CA GLN A 33 18.49 -9.69 14.07
C GLN A 33 17.65 -10.77 14.74
N SER A 34 16.84 -10.35 15.72
CA SER A 34 15.76 -11.18 16.26
C SER A 34 14.90 -11.58 15.05
N ALA A 35 14.92 -12.86 14.70
CA ALA A 35 14.03 -13.46 13.73
C ALA A 35 12.60 -13.11 14.19
N LYS A 36 12.01 -12.10 13.55
CA LYS A 36 10.63 -11.72 13.77
C LYS A 36 9.79 -12.91 13.35
N ALA A 37 9.33 -13.69 14.32
CA ALA A 37 8.48 -14.84 14.09
C ALA A 37 7.39 -14.39 13.10
N ALA A 38 7.34 -15.03 11.95
CA ALA A 38 6.37 -14.71 10.93
C ALA A 38 4.98 -14.91 11.54
N ALA A 39 4.34 -13.82 11.92
CA ALA A 39 3.00 -13.85 12.51
C ALA A 39 2.11 -14.60 11.52
N LYS A 40 1.49 -15.70 11.95
CA LYS A 40 0.56 -16.49 11.14
C LYS A 40 -0.44 -15.52 10.53
N LYS A 41 -0.44 -15.39 9.20
CA LYS A 41 -1.40 -14.53 8.49
C LYS A 41 -2.79 -15.01 8.86
N ARG A 42 -3.60 -14.10 9.42
CA ARG A 42 -5.00 -14.38 9.74
C ARG A 42 -5.73 -14.72 8.44
N ILE A 43 -6.28 -15.92 8.33
CA ILE A 43 -7.12 -16.30 7.20
C ILE A 43 -8.49 -15.70 7.46
N VAL A 44 -8.85 -14.69 6.68
CA VAL A 44 -10.19 -14.09 6.68
C VAL A 44 -11.02 -14.83 5.63
N LYS A 45 -12.25 -15.25 6.01
CA LYS A 45 -13.20 -15.80 5.06
C LYS A 45 -13.62 -14.68 4.12
N VAL A 46 -13.36 -14.82 2.84
CA VAL A 46 -13.64 -13.81 1.83
C VAL A 46 -14.89 -14.23 1.07
N ASP A 47 -15.90 -13.38 1.14
CA ASP A 47 -17.13 -13.51 0.34
C ASP A 47 -16.99 -12.63 -0.92
N ALA A 48 -17.70 -12.98 -1.98
CA ALA A 48 -17.70 -12.17 -3.21
C ALA A 48 -18.32 -10.77 -3.02
N TYR A 49 -19.04 -10.56 -1.93
CA TYR A 49 -19.70 -9.31 -1.55
C TYR A 49 -19.13 -8.78 -0.25
N GLY A 50 -18.66 -7.54 -0.26
CA GLY A 50 -18.02 -6.90 0.88
C GLY A 50 -18.44 -5.44 1.07
N ASP A 51 -17.83 -4.78 2.04
CA ASP A 51 -18.02 -3.37 2.34
C ASP A 51 -16.70 -2.62 2.17
N ALA A 52 -16.74 -1.46 1.52
CA ALA A 52 -15.59 -0.57 1.36
C ALA A 52 -15.79 0.69 2.21
N HIS A 53 -14.95 0.87 3.20
CA HIS A 53 -14.97 2.02 4.09
C HIS A 53 -13.90 3.02 3.65
N ILE A 54 -14.33 4.22 3.25
CA ILE A 54 -13.48 5.33 2.86
C ILE A 54 -13.53 6.39 3.96
N ASN A 55 -12.43 6.60 4.65
CA ASN A 55 -12.29 7.67 5.63
C ASN A 55 -11.40 8.78 5.06
N ALA A 56 -12.01 9.88 4.62
CA ALA A 56 -11.36 11.01 4.00
C ALA A 56 -11.34 12.21 4.96
N THR A 57 -10.20 12.46 5.58
CA THR A 57 -9.97 13.64 6.43
C THR A 57 -9.25 14.73 5.65
N PHE A 58 -9.12 15.94 6.21
CA PHE A 58 -8.33 17.02 5.61
C PHE A 58 -6.83 16.70 5.49
N ASN A 59 -6.31 15.75 6.26
CA ASN A 59 -4.88 15.44 6.33
C ASN A 59 -4.50 14.10 5.74
N ASN A 60 -5.44 13.16 5.59
CA ASN A 60 -5.15 11.81 5.13
C ASN A 60 -6.40 11.14 4.58
N LEU A 61 -6.18 10.06 3.83
CA LEU A 61 -7.22 9.18 3.35
C LEU A 61 -6.86 7.74 3.69
N ILE A 62 -7.84 7.01 4.22
CA ILE A 62 -7.70 5.59 4.56
C ILE A 62 -8.86 4.84 3.92
N ILE A 63 -8.55 3.73 3.27
CA ILE A 63 -9.52 2.86 2.63
C ILE A 63 -9.37 1.47 3.24
N SER A 64 -10.48 0.86 3.63
CA SER A 64 -10.51 -0.50 4.16
C SER A 64 -11.62 -1.28 3.46
N ILE A 65 -11.30 -2.44 2.93
CA ILE A 65 -12.28 -3.35 2.34
C ILE A 65 -12.48 -4.51 3.31
N THR A 66 -13.73 -4.75 3.67
CA THR A 66 -14.12 -5.74 4.68
C THR A 66 -15.13 -6.71 4.10
N ASN A 67 -15.29 -7.87 4.74
CA ASN A 67 -16.45 -8.72 4.51
C ASN A 67 -17.68 -8.14 5.25
N LYS A 68 -18.85 -8.73 5.05
CA LYS A 68 -20.10 -8.31 5.74
C LYS A 68 -20.06 -8.46 7.26
N GLN A 69 -19.12 -9.22 7.79
CA GLN A 69 -18.89 -9.41 9.22
C GLN A 69 -17.96 -8.34 9.82
N GLY A 70 -17.48 -7.37 9.01
CA GLY A 70 -16.58 -6.31 9.44
C GLY A 70 -15.10 -6.73 9.55
N GLN A 71 -14.73 -7.92 9.09
CA GLN A 71 -13.33 -8.34 9.09
C GLN A 71 -12.60 -7.72 7.91
N VAL A 72 -11.46 -7.07 8.17
CA VAL A 72 -10.67 -6.40 7.14
C VAL A 72 -9.97 -7.43 6.24
N ILE A 73 -10.24 -7.37 4.94
CA ILE A 73 -9.61 -8.17 3.89
C ILE A 73 -8.37 -7.43 3.37
N SER A 74 -8.56 -6.18 2.98
CA SER A 74 -7.49 -5.31 2.49
C SER A 74 -7.63 -3.90 3.03
N TRP A 75 -6.52 -3.18 3.11
CA TRP A 75 -6.52 -1.77 3.45
C TRP A 75 -5.34 -1.05 2.80
N SER A 76 -5.55 0.22 2.53
CA SER A 76 -4.49 1.11 2.10
C SER A 76 -4.73 2.54 2.60
N SER A 77 -3.70 3.34 2.56
CA SER A 77 -3.77 4.75 2.91
C SER A 77 -2.78 5.56 2.08
N ALA A 78 -3.01 6.87 1.97
CA ALA A 78 -2.08 7.76 1.28
C ALA A 78 -0.67 7.70 1.89
N GLY A 79 -0.55 7.49 3.21
CA GLY A 79 0.73 7.32 3.88
C GLY A 79 1.44 6.02 3.51
N LYS A 80 0.72 4.90 3.34
CA LYS A 80 1.26 3.62 2.87
C LYS A 80 1.83 3.75 1.46
N MET A 81 1.19 4.54 0.60
CA MET A 81 1.63 4.81 -0.77
C MET A 81 2.82 5.79 -0.86
N GLY A 82 3.40 6.19 0.28
CA GLY A 82 4.58 7.05 0.33
C GLY A 82 4.30 8.55 0.25
N PHE A 83 3.05 8.98 0.21
CA PHE A 83 2.71 10.40 0.25
C PHE A 83 3.00 10.98 1.65
N LYS A 84 3.54 12.20 1.70
CA LYS A 84 3.90 12.90 2.94
C LYS A 84 3.25 14.29 2.99
N GLY A 85 3.03 14.78 4.21
CA GLY A 85 2.50 16.13 4.45
C GLY A 85 1.13 16.36 3.79
N SER A 86 0.95 17.53 3.19
CA SER A 86 -0.30 17.95 2.53
C SER A 86 -0.68 17.12 1.30
N LYS A 87 0.27 16.41 0.70
CA LYS A 87 -0.02 15.55 -0.47
C LYS A 87 -0.91 14.35 -0.16
N LYS A 88 -1.07 13.98 1.12
CA LYS A 88 -1.87 12.82 1.53
C LYS A 88 -3.39 12.99 1.34
N ASN A 89 -3.90 14.21 1.29
CA ASN A 89 -5.33 14.47 1.11
C ASN A 89 -5.72 14.79 -0.34
N THR A 90 -4.77 14.67 -1.28
CA THR A 90 -5.04 14.97 -2.69
C THR A 90 -5.89 13.86 -3.34
N PRO A 91 -6.72 14.21 -4.36
CA PRO A 91 -7.47 13.23 -5.14
C PRO A 91 -6.58 12.16 -5.79
N TYR A 92 -5.38 12.53 -6.21
CA TYR A 92 -4.40 11.59 -6.76
C TYR A 92 -3.93 10.54 -5.75
N ALA A 93 -3.61 10.97 -4.52
CA ALA A 93 -3.24 10.04 -3.45
C ALA A 93 -4.39 9.08 -3.10
N ALA A 94 -5.64 9.57 -3.17
CA ALA A 94 -6.84 8.77 -2.98
C ALA A 94 -6.97 7.69 -4.07
N GLN A 95 -6.75 8.03 -5.32
CA GLN A 95 -6.79 7.10 -6.44
C GLN A 95 -5.74 6.00 -6.29
N GLN A 96 -4.50 6.35 -5.94
CA GLN A 96 -3.43 5.36 -5.75
C GLN A 96 -3.72 4.42 -4.58
N ALA A 97 -4.17 4.96 -3.44
CA ALA A 97 -4.52 4.16 -2.27
C ALA A 97 -5.70 3.23 -2.55
N SER A 98 -6.74 3.70 -3.27
CA SER A 98 -7.88 2.86 -3.68
C SER A 98 -7.42 1.73 -4.60
N GLY A 99 -6.59 2.03 -5.60
CA GLY A 99 -6.06 1.03 -6.52
C GLY A 99 -5.25 -0.05 -5.81
N ASP A 100 -4.41 0.31 -4.82
CA ASP A 100 -3.66 -0.66 -4.03
C ASP A 100 -4.58 -1.56 -3.18
N ALA A 101 -5.55 -0.97 -2.47
CA ALA A 101 -6.52 -1.73 -1.68
C ALA A 101 -7.37 -2.66 -2.55
N SER A 102 -7.81 -2.18 -3.71
CA SER A 102 -8.65 -2.93 -4.65
C SER A 102 -7.93 -4.15 -5.23
N LYS A 103 -6.67 -4.01 -5.62
CA LYS A 103 -5.86 -5.13 -6.15
C LYS A 103 -5.84 -6.30 -5.16
N VAL A 104 -5.50 -6.01 -3.90
CA VAL A 104 -5.45 -7.04 -2.85
C VAL A 104 -6.82 -7.65 -2.58
N ALA A 105 -7.91 -6.86 -2.65
CA ALA A 105 -9.27 -7.35 -2.45
C ALA A 105 -9.73 -8.25 -3.60
N ILE A 106 -9.42 -7.89 -4.85
CA ILE A 106 -9.73 -8.69 -6.03
C ILE A 106 -8.97 -10.02 -6.00
N ASP A 107 -7.69 -9.99 -5.66
CA ASP A 107 -6.86 -11.19 -5.49
C ASP A 107 -7.42 -12.11 -4.39
N ALA A 108 -8.05 -11.53 -3.37
CA ALA A 108 -8.74 -12.28 -2.32
C ALA A 108 -10.12 -12.81 -2.73
N GLY A 109 -10.71 -12.34 -3.85
CA GLY A 109 -11.98 -12.84 -4.40
C GLY A 109 -13.19 -11.92 -4.26
N VAL A 110 -13.03 -10.67 -3.77
CA VAL A 110 -14.12 -9.68 -3.68
C VAL A 110 -14.49 -9.20 -5.09
N LYS A 111 -15.78 -9.22 -5.41
CA LYS A 111 -16.32 -8.76 -6.71
C LYS A 111 -17.22 -7.54 -6.58
N ARG A 112 -18.01 -7.46 -5.51
CA ARG A 112 -19.01 -6.41 -5.28
C ARG A 112 -18.80 -5.77 -3.93
N VAL A 113 -19.01 -4.45 -3.82
CA VAL A 113 -18.89 -3.72 -2.56
C VAL A 113 -19.99 -2.67 -2.40
N ASP A 114 -20.42 -2.51 -1.14
CA ASP A 114 -21.13 -1.32 -0.71
C ASP A 114 -20.10 -0.31 -0.18
N VAL A 115 -20.18 0.93 -0.63
CA VAL A 115 -19.21 1.97 -0.27
C VAL A 115 -19.78 2.85 0.85
N PHE A 116 -19.07 2.91 1.97
CA PHE A 116 -19.36 3.79 3.10
C PHE A 116 -18.31 4.90 3.16
N VAL A 117 -18.73 6.14 2.90
CA VAL A 117 -17.84 7.30 2.90
C VAL A 117 -17.99 8.09 4.18
N LYS A 118 -16.89 8.47 4.80
CA LYS A 118 -16.85 9.27 6.02
C LYS A 118 -15.84 10.41 5.88
N GLY A 119 -16.25 11.60 6.30
CA GLY A 119 -15.37 12.77 6.43
C GLY A 119 -15.39 13.74 5.25
N PRO A 120 -14.84 14.95 5.40
CA PRO A 120 -14.96 16.06 4.44
C PRO A 120 -13.77 16.17 3.47
N GLY A 121 -12.86 15.19 3.40
CA GLY A 121 -11.64 15.26 2.58
C GLY A 121 -11.91 15.31 1.08
N ALA A 122 -11.04 15.97 0.32
CA ALA A 122 -11.16 16.13 -1.14
C ALA A 122 -11.01 14.80 -1.93
N GLY A 123 -10.48 13.74 -1.30
CA GLY A 123 -10.28 12.44 -1.95
C GLY A 123 -11.50 11.52 -2.03
N ARG A 124 -12.67 11.92 -1.51
CA ARG A 124 -13.90 11.09 -1.44
C ARG A 124 -14.30 10.51 -2.79
N GLU A 125 -14.59 11.37 -3.75
CA GLU A 125 -15.07 10.98 -5.07
C GLU A 125 -14.01 10.21 -5.86
N SER A 126 -12.75 10.67 -5.79
CA SER A 126 -11.65 10.04 -6.50
C SER A 126 -11.39 8.61 -6.00
N ALA A 127 -11.59 8.36 -4.70
CA ALA A 127 -11.50 7.03 -4.12
C ALA A 127 -12.58 6.11 -4.67
N ILE A 128 -13.84 6.55 -4.72
CA ILE A 128 -14.98 5.78 -5.23
C ILE A 128 -14.77 5.44 -6.71
N ARG A 129 -14.39 6.44 -7.51
CA ARG A 129 -14.11 6.23 -8.95
C ARG A 129 -12.99 5.21 -9.17
N ALA A 130 -11.94 5.28 -8.37
CA ALA A 130 -10.82 4.35 -8.47
C ALA A 130 -11.19 2.92 -8.07
N LEU A 131 -12.08 2.71 -7.10
CA LEU A 131 -12.63 1.38 -6.78
C LEU A 131 -13.35 0.78 -8.00
N ALA A 132 -14.25 1.55 -8.63
CA ALA A 132 -14.96 1.12 -9.83
C ALA A 132 -14.01 0.86 -11.02
N GLN A 133 -13.02 1.72 -11.23
CA GLN A 133 -12.01 1.55 -12.29
C GLN A 133 -11.12 0.31 -12.10
N SER A 134 -10.94 -0.14 -10.85
CA SER A 134 -10.16 -1.33 -10.55
C SER A 134 -10.90 -2.64 -10.87
N GLY A 135 -12.17 -2.59 -11.29
CA GLY A 135 -12.97 -3.75 -11.64
C GLY A 135 -13.86 -4.29 -10.52
N ILE A 136 -13.97 -3.58 -9.40
CA ILE A 136 -14.93 -3.90 -8.33
C ILE A 136 -16.27 -3.22 -8.66
N GLU A 137 -17.34 -4.00 -8.67
CA GLU A 137 -18.71 -3.49 -8.87
C GLU A 137 -19.18 -2.76 -7.60
N VAL A 138 -19.47 -1.46 -7.71
CA VAL A 138 -20.03 -0.65 -6.62
C VAL A 138 -21.54 -0.76 -6.67
N THR A 139 -22.15 -1.38 -5.64
CA THR A 139 -23.60 -1.59 -5.55
C THR A 139 -24.32 -0.40 -4.97
N SER A 140 -23.82 0.16 -3.89
CA SER A 140 -24.40 1.30 -3.21
C SER A 140 -23.33 2.24 -2.65
N ILE A 141 -23.66 3.51 -2.52
CA ILE A 141 -22.80 4.53 -1.90
C ILE A 141 -23.60 5.21 -0.79
N LYS A 142 -23.07 5.15 0.42
CA LYS A 142 -23.69 5.74 1.61
C LYS A 142 -22.71 6.69 2.29
N ASP A 143 -23.15 7.90 2.59
CA ASP A 143 -22.41 8.82 3.45
C ASP A 143 -22.76 8.55 4.92
N VAL A 144 -21.73 8.20 5.69
CA VAL A 144 -21.84 7.90 7.13
C VAL A 144 -21.10 8.92 7.97
N THR A 145 -20.90 10.13 7.45
CA THR A 145 -20.27 11.22 8.20
C THR A 145 -21.12 11.59 9.41
N PRO A 146 -20.60 11.47 10.65
CA PRO A 146 -21.37 11.77 11.83
C PRO A 146 -21.66 13.27 11.94
N LEU A 147 -22.93 13.62 12.16
CA LEU A 147 -23.38 14.96 12.49
C LEU A 147 -23.74 14.99 13.98
N PRO A 148 -22.98 15.70 14.83
CA PRO A 148 -23.28 15.75 16.26
C PRO A 148 -24.58 16.52 16.52
N HIS A 149 -25.43 16.01 17.41
CA HIS A 149 -26.58 16.72 17.96
C HIS A 149 -26.08 17.61 19.09
N ASN A 150 -25.49 18.76 18.77
CA ASN A 150 -24.91 19.72 19.73
C ASN A 150 -23.80 19.10 20.65
N GLY A 151 -23.05 18.14 20.18
CA GLY A 151 -22.05 17.37 20.91
C GLY A 151 -21.07 18.13 21.80
N CYS A 152 -19.88 17.61 22.00
CA CYS A 152 -18.84 18.23 22.82
C CYS A 152 -18.33 19.55 22.21
N ARG A 153 -17.84 20.46 23.08
CA ARG A 153 -17.22 21.71 22.64
C ARG A 153 -16.03 21.38 21.70
N PRO A 154 -15.99 21.98 20.50
CA PRO A 154 -14.86 21.76 19.58
C PRO A 154 -13.54 22.25 20.17
N PRO A 155 -12.39 21.66 19.75
CA PRO A 155 -11.09 22.12 20.18
C PRO A 155 -10.82 23.56 19.73
N LYS A 156 -9.87 24.22 20.38
CA LYS A 156 -9.43 25.56 20.00
C LYS A 156 -9.03 25.62 18.53
N LYS A 157 -9.45 26.70 17.83
CA LYS A 157 -9.06 26.94 16.45
C LYS A 157 -7.52 26.91 16.30
N ARG A 158 -7.04 26.15 15.33
CA ARG A 158 -5.60 26.08 15.01
C ARG A 158 -5.12 27.46 14.57
N ARG A 159 -4.05 27.93 15.18
CA ARG A 159 -3.31 29.10 14.72
C ARG A 159 -2.39 28.66 13.58
N VAL A 160 -2.47 29.33 12.44
CA VAL A 160 -1.65 29.11 11.25
C VAL A 160 -0.74 30.33 11.11
#